data_5be0f3ba57bbccdacf98b03396ff2087
#
_entry.id   5be0f3ba57bbccdacf98b03396ff2087
#
_cell.length_a   1.000
_cell.length_b   1.000
_cell.length_c   1.000
_cell.angle_alpha   90.00
_cell.angle_beta   90.00
_cell.angle_gamma   90.00
#
_symmetry.space_group_name_H-M   'P 1'
#
loop_
_entity.id
_entity.type
_entity.pdbx_description
1 polymer ?
#
loop_
_entity_poly.entity_id
_entity_poly.type
_entity_poly.pdbx_seq_one_letter_code
_entity_poly.pdbx_strand_id
1 'polypeptide(L)'
;MAIEAPYSKFKLNNCKIYAAVCIVMAIILAYDGYLSKYEWSKRQSFYNKHVDSEGKMDDMMKFNRNTPLVLMPLAAWFAVRFFMLRSRKIVADDNGITIDDKTIAYDSIESINKTNFDSKGFFTVTYKDSGGSECEQKFSDRSFDKLPSVLDHIVAKIS
;
A
#
# COMPACT_ATOMS: atom_id res chain seq x y z
N MET A 1 11.26 5.82 -27.41
CA MET A 1 10.11 4.94 -27.05
C MET A 1 10.00 4.89 -25.54
N ALA A 2 8.87 5.24 -24.94
CA ALA A 2 8.74 5.28 -23.48
C ALA A 2 8.51 3.88 -22.91
N ILE A 3 9.21 3.53 -21.83
CA ILE A 3 9.05 2.30 -21.06
C ILE A 3 8.41 2.65 -19.72
N GLU A 4 7.32 1.96 -19.36
CA GLU A 4 6.60 2.19 -18.11
C GLU A 4 6.74 1.01 -17.15
N ALA A 5 7.06 1.33 -15.89
CA ALA A 5 7.02 0.40 -14.77
C ALA A 5 5.92 0.84 -13.79
N PRO A 6 4.74 0.23 -13.84
CA PRO A 6 3.65 0.56 -12.93
C PRO A 6 3.97 0.11 -11.50
N TYR A 7 3.29 0.73 -10.53
CA TYR A 7 3.40 0.29 -9.13
C TYR A 7 2.97 -1.17 -8.96
N SER A 8 3.65 -1.89 -8.08
CA SER A 8 3.53 -3.34 -7.92
C SER A 8 2.08 -3.79 -7.67
N LYS A 9 1.57 -4.65 -8.56
CA LYS A 9 0.26 -5.28 -8.44
C LYS A 9 0.09 -6.06 -7.14
N PHE A 10 1.17 -6.69 -6.66
CA PHE A 10 1.15 -7.41 -5.40
C PHE A 10 0.85 -6.48 -4.23
N LYS A 11 1.55 -5.34 -4.12
CA LYS A 11 1.29 -4.35 -3.05
C LYS A 11 -0.10 -3.73 -3.15
N LEU A 12 -0.57 -3.45 -4.37
CA LEU A 12 -1.93 -2.94 -4.59
C LEU A 12 -2.99 -3.96 -4.15
N ASN A 13 -2.81 -5.24 -4.48
CA ASN A 13 -3.74 -6.29 -4.06
C ASN A 13 -3.74 -6.48 -2.54
N ASN A 14 -2.59 -6.39 -1.88
CA ASN A 14 -2.53 -6.45 -0.42
C ASN A 14 -3.35 -5.32 0.24
N CYS A 15 -3.30 -4.09 -0.29
CA CYS A 15 -4.14 -3.01 0.23
C CYS A 15 -5.64 -3.35 0.12
N LYS A 16 -6.09 -3.93 -1.01
CA LYS A 16 -7.49 -4.36 -1.18
C LYS A 16 -7.87 -5.47 -0.20
N ILE A 17 -7.00 -6.48 -0.05
CA ILE A 17 -7.24 -7.62 0.84
C ILE A 17 -7.35 -7.13 2.29
N TYR A 18 -6.43 -6.28 2.75
CA TYR A 18 -6.47 -5.75 4.12
C TYR A 18 -7.71 -4.89 4.37
N ALA A 19 -8.09 -4.04 3.42
CA ALA A 19 -9.33 -3.28 3.51
C ALA A 19 -10.56 -4.20 3.61
N ALA A 20 -10.65 -5.22 2.75
CA ALA A 20 -11.75 -6.17 2.75
C ALA A 20 -11.83 -6.97 4.06
N VAL A 21 -10.70 -7.47 4.57
CA VAL A 21 -10.65 -8.20 5.86
C VAL A 21 -11.11 -7.30 7.00
N CYS A 22 -10.63 -6.05 7.08
CA CYS A 22 -11.07 -5.11 8.11
C CYS A 22 -12.58 -4.84 8.05
N ILE A 23 -13.15 -4.68 6.84
CA ILE A 23 -14.60 -4.45 6.66
C ILE A 23 -15.40 -5.67 7.11
N VAL A 24 -15.04 -6.87 6.66
CA VAL A 24 -15.74 -8.11 7.01
C VAL A 24 -15.70 -8.34 8.51
N MET A 25 -14.53 -8.20 9.14
CA MET A 25 -14.39 -8.32 10.59
C MET A 25 -15.19 -7.26 11.34
N ALA A 26 -15.18 -6.02 10.87
CA ALA A 26 -15.96 -4.95 11.47
C ALA A 26 -17.49 -5.24 11.42
N ILE A 27 -17.99 -5.77 10.31
CA ILE A 27 -19.41 -6.14 10.15
C ILE A 27 -19.77 -7.26 11.12
N ILE A 28 -18.96 -8.32 11.21
CA ILE A 28 -19.20 -9.47 12.11
C ILE A 28 -19.24 -8.99 13.57
N LEU A 29 -18.21 -8.26 13.99
CA LEU A 29 -18.11 -7.77 15.36
C LEU A 29 -19.20 -6.74 15.70
N ALA A 30 -19.53 -5.85 14.75
CA ALA A 30 -20.64 -4.91 14.93
C ALA A 30 -21.99 -5.63 15.05
N TYR A 31 -22.21 -6.68 14.26
CA TYR A 31 -23.42 -7.48 14.38
C TYR A 31 -23.54 -8.09 15.78
N ASP A 32 -22.50 -8.73 16.29
CA ASP A 32 -22.48 -9.29 17.65
C ASP A 32 -22.55 -8.21 18.74
N GLY A 33 -21.87 -7.08 18.55
CA GLY A 33 -21.80 -6.02 19.56
C GLY A 33 -23.04 -5.12 19.67
N TYR A 34 -23.76 -4.93 18.55
CA TYR A 34 -24.88 -3.97 18.51
C TYR A 34 -26.22 -4.61 18.18
N LEU A 35 -26.24 -5.63 17.31
CA LEU A 35 -27.50 -6.22 16.81
C LEU A 35 -27.86 -7.52 17.51
N SER A 36 -26.97 -8.16 18.26
CA SER A 36 -27.26 -9.40 18.99
C SER A 36 -28.34 -9.25 20.09
N LYS A 37 -28.56 -8.03 20.60
CA LYS A 37 -29.54 -7.73 21.62
C LYS A 37 -31.01 -7.88 21.18
N TYR A 38 -31.28 -7.83 19.88
CA TYR A 38 -32.64 -7.84 19.37
C TYR A 38 -33.18 -9.26 19.27
N GLU A 39 -34.49 -9.43 19.52
CA GLU A 39 -35.16 -10.74 19.51
C GLU A 39 -35.10 -11.46 18.15
N TRP A 40 -35.10 -10.70 17.06
CA TRP A 40 -34.94 -11.25 15.71
C TRP A 40 -33.53 -11.72 15.37
N SER A 41 -32.55 -11.38 16.21
CA SER A 41 -31.13 -11.72 15.96
C SER A 41 -30.88 -13.20 16.24
N LYS A 42 -30.29 -13.90 15.26
CA LYS A 42 -29.82 -15.28 15.45
C LYS A 42 -28.71 -15.40 16.49
N ARG A 43 -28.18 -14.27 16.95
CA ARG A 43 -27.08 -14.17 17.94
C ARG A 43 -27.55 -13.67 19.31
N GLN A 44 -28.86 -13.70 19.60
CA GLN A 44 -29.41 -13.27 20.89
C GLN A 44 -28.84 -14.11 22.05
N SER A 45 -28.58 -15.40 21.83
CA SER A 45 -27.93 -16.28 22.84
C SER A 45 -26.52 -15.77 23.21
N PHE A 46 -25.80 -15.18 22.26
CA PHE A 46 -24.50 -14.54 22.53
C PHE A 46 -24.67 -13.32 23.43
N TYR A 47 -25.65 -12.45 23.14
CA TYR A 47 -25.97 -11.30 23.99
C TYR A 47 -26.29 -11.74 25.43
N ASN A 48 -27.21 -12.69 25.62
CA ASN A 48 -27.63 -13.19 26.93
C ASN A 48 -26.49 -13.84 27.73
N LYS A 49 -25.46 -14.33 27.05
CA LYS A 49 -24.27 -14.90 27.68
C LYS A 49 -23.27 -13.85 28.17
N HIS A 50 -23.18 -12.71 27.48
CA HIS A 50 -22.12 -11.71 27.67
C HIS A 50 -22.61 -10.38 28.26
N VAL A 51 -23.94 -10.29 28.55
CA VAL A 51 -24.56 -9.15 29.23
C VAL A 51 -25.41 -9.70 30.37
N ASP A 52 -25.14 -9.21 31.59
CA ASP A 52 -25.86 -9.63 32.77
C ASP A 52 -27.26 -8.99 32.87
N SER A 53 -28.06 -9.38 33.90
CA SER A 53 -29.41 -8.85 34.14
C SER A 53 -29.43 -7.34 34.46
N GLU A 54 -28.30 -6.78 34.87
CA GLU A 54 -28.14 -5.34 35.16
C GLU A 54 -27.70 -4.54 33.90
N GLY A 55 -27.50 -5.23 32.75
CA GLY A 55 -27.05 -4.61 31.52
C GLY A 55 -25.52 -4.39 31.45
N LYS A 56 -24.74 -4.96 32.37
CA LYS A 56 -23.29 -4.84 32.37
C LYS A 56 -22.69 -5.82 31.37
N MET A 57 -21.87 -5.29 30.48
CA MET A 57 -21.18 -6.06 29.45
C MET A 57 -19.85 -6.62 29.98
N ASP A 58 -19.56 -7.86 29.62
CA ASP A 58 -18.24 -8.44 29.82
C ASP A 58 -17.22 -7.93 28.79
N ASP A 59 -15.97 -8.40 28.89
CA ASP A 59 -14.90 -7.92 28.02
C ASP A 59 -15.06 -8.37 26.57
N MET A 60 -15.71 -9.52 26.31
CA MET A 60 -15.99 -9.99 24.95
C MET A 60 -17.02 -9.09 24.26
N MET A 61 -18.10 -8.74 24.97
CA MET A 61 -19.10 -7.82 24.42
C MET A 61 -18.51 -6.42 24.18
N LYS A 62 -17.69 -5.91 25.11
CA LYS A 62 -16.98 -4.63 24.94
C LYS A 62 -16.03 -4.67 23.74
N PHE A 63 -15.31 -5.77 23.57
CA PHE A 63 -14.43 -5.97 22.41
C PHE A 63 -15.22 -5.92 21.11
N ASN A 64 -16.31 -6.69 20.98
CA ASN A 64 -17.15 -6.73 19.79
C ASN A 64 -17.80 -5.37 19.48
N ARG A 65 -18.08 -4.57 20.49
CA ARG A 65 -18.67 -3.24 20.32
C ARG A 65 -17.64 -2.17 19.92
N ASN A 66 -16.43 -2.23 20.46
CA ASN A 66 -15.42 -1.18 20.28
C ASN A 66 -14.50 -1.43 19.09
N THR A 67 -14.16 -2.68 18.78
CA THR A 67 -13.23 -3.02 17.70
C THR A 67 -13.67 -2.54 16.32
N PRO A 68 -14.96 -2.57 15.92
CA PRO A 68 -15.40 -1.99 14.65
C PRO A 68 -15.06 -0.51 14.48
N LEU A 69 -15.06 0.25 15.58
CA LEU A 69 -14.70 1.69 15.56
C LEU A 69 -13.24 1.93 15.17
N VAL A 70 -12.38 0.95 15.37
CA VAL A 70 -10.96 0.99 14.96
C VAL A 70 -10.77 0.37 13.58
N LEU A 71 -11.46 -0.73 13.29
CA LEU A 71 -11.33 -1.44 12.01
C LEU A 71 -11.84 -0.62 10.82
N MET A 72 -12.90 0.16 10.98
CA MET A 72 -13.46 0.98 9.90
C MET A 72 -12.50 2.10 9.44
N PRO A 73 -11.92 2.93 10.33
CA PRO A 73 -10.87 3.87 9.93
C PRO A 73 -9.65 3.20 9.30
N LEU A 74 -9.24 2.02 9.82
CA LEU A 74 -8.13 1.25 9.27
C LEU A 74 -8.43 0.76 7.84
N ALA A 75 -9.64 0.27 7.59
CA ALA A 75 -10.09 -0.11 6.25
C ALA A 75 -10.09 1.08 5.29
N ALA A 76 -10.59 2.24 5.73
CA ALA A 76 -10.58 3.48 4.97
C ALA A 76 -9.14 3.90 4.62
N TRP A 77 -8.20 3.80 5.57
CA TRP A 77 -6.80 4.10 5.33
C TRP A 77 -6.19 3.19 4.24
N PHE A 78 -6.44 1.87 4.27
CA PHE A 78 -5.99 0.97 3.21
C PHE A 78 -6.61 1.29 1.86
N ALA A 79 -7.89 1.66 1.83
CA ALA A 79 -8.57 2.08 0.61
C ALA A 79 -7.95 3.36 0.03
N VAL A 80 -7.75 4.39 0.84
CA VAL A 80 -7.10 5.64 0.41
C VAL A 80 -5.69 5.35 -0.11
N ARG A 81 -4.91 4.55 0.63
CA ARG A 81 -3.56 4.14 0.22
C ARG A 81 -3.56 3.42 -1.13
N PHE A 82 -4.54 2.54 -1.38
CA PHE A 82 -4.69 1.89 -2.67
C PHE A 82 -4.90 2.92 -3.80
N PHE A 83 -5.80 3.89 -3.62
CA PHE A 83 -6.05 4.91 -4.64
C PHE A 83 -4.83 5.80 -4.90
N MET A 84 -4.08 6.17 -3.87
CA MET A 84 -2.85 6.96 -4.01
C MET A 84 -1.74 6.20 -4.74
N LEU A 85 -1.59 4.90 -4.47
CA LEU A 85 -0.49 4.11 -5.04
C LEU A 85 -0.78 3.58 -6.45
N ARG A 86 -2.05 3.40 -6.82
CA ARG A 86 -2.42 2.80 -8.12
C ARG A 86 -2.02 3.65 -9.34
N SER A 87 -1.90 4.95 -9.16
CA SER A 87 -1.51 5.89 -10.22
C SER A 87 0.00 6.08 -10.32
N ARG A 88 0.78 5.59 -9.34
CA ARG A 88 2.23 5.72 -9.34
C ARG A 88 2.85 4.81 -10.38
N LYS A 89 3.77 5.38 -11.16
CA LYS A 89 4.56 4.65 -12.16
C LYS A 89 5.92 5.31 -12.35
N ILE A 90 6.86 4.55 -12.86
CA ILE A 90 8.11 5.07 -13.42
C ILE A 90 7.94 5.08 -14.92
N VAL A 91 8.31 6.18 -15.55
CA VAL A 91 8.37 6.32 -17.01
C VAL A 91 9.80 6.66 -17.39
N ALA A 92 10.43 5.82 -18.21
CA ALA A 92 11.71 6.11 -18.82
C ALA A 92 11.48 6.37 -20.31
N ASP A 93 11.70 7.60 -20.76
CA ASP A 93 11.50 8.06 -22.13
C ASP A 93 12.81 8.61 -22.72
N ASP A 94 12.72 9.35 -23.81
CA ASP A 94 13.91 9.92 -24.46
C ASP A 94 14.51 11.12 -23.70
N ASN A 95 13.78 11.71 -22.76
CA ASN A 95 14.20 12.89 -21.99
C ASN A 95 14.78 12.55 -20.61
N GLY A 96 14.42 11.38 -20.05
CA GLY A 96 14.87 11.00 -18.72
C GLY A 96 13.98 9.95 -18.04
N ILE A 97 14.10 9.89 -16.73
CA ILE A 97 13.34 9.00 -15.85
C ILE A 97 12.37 9.85 -15.04
N THR A 98 11.08 9.65 -15.25
CA THR A 98 10.03 10.33 -14.45
C THR A 98 9.48 9.36 -13.42
N ILE A 99 9.48 9.76 -12.15
CA ILE A 99 8.85 9.07 -11.03
C ILE A 99 7.99 10.06 -10.25
N ASP A 100 6.73 9.75 -10.10
CA ASP A 100 5.72 10.69 -9.60
C ASP A 100 5.78 11.99 -10.42
N ASP A 101 6.06 13.13 -9.82
CA ASP A 101 6.16 14.44 -10.49
C ASP A 101 7.63 14.90 -10.73
N LYS A 102 8.60 14.01 -10.47
CA LYS A 102 10.02 14.32 -10.58
C LYS A 102 10.64 13.65 -11.81
N THR A 103 11.26 14.46 -12.68
CA THR A 103 12.02 13.97 -13.84
C THR A 103 13.53 14.10 -13.57
N ILE A 104 14.28 13.02 -13.78
CA ILE A 104 15.72 12.93 -13.72
C ILE A 104 16.21 12.85 -15.17
N ALA A 105 16.85 13.91 -15.66
CA ALA A 105 17.41 13.94 -17.02
C ALA A 105 18.61 12.99 -17.11
N TYR A 106 18.80 12.33 -18.24
CA TYR A 106 19.95 11.41 -18.41
C TYR A 106 21.29 12.11 -18.26
N ASP A 107 21.40 13.36 -18.72
CA ASP A 107 22.64 14.16 -18.62
C ASP A 107 23.00 14.53 -17.17
N SER A 108 22.04 14.47 -16.24
CA SER A 108 22.27 14.71 -14.82
C SER A 108 22.71 13.46 -14.06
N ILE A 109 22.63 12.27 -14.68
CA ILE A 109 22.99 11.01 -14.04
C ILE A 109 24.50 10.85 -14.00
N GLU A 110 25.06 10.72 -12.80
CA GLU A 110 26.50 10.50 -12.60
C GLU A 110 26.84 9.01 -12.56
N SER A 111 26.01 8.21 -11.90
CA SER A 111 26.25 6.77 -11.79
C SER A 111 24.98 5.96 -11.54
N ILE A 112 25.03 4.67 -11.94
CA ILE A 112 23.99 3.67 -11.65
C ILE A 112 24.64 2.52 -10.90
N ASN A 113 24.23 2.34 -9.64
CA ASN A 113 24.68 1.20 -8.84
C ASN A 113 23.66 0.07 -8.93
N LYS A 114 23.97 -0.95 -9.74
CA LYS A 114 23.16 -2.16 -9.95
C LYS A 114 23.63 -3.39 -9.17
N THR A 115 24.64 -3.27 -8.31
CA THR A 115 25.28 -4.39 -7.58
C THR A 115 24.26 -5.23 -6.80
N ASN A 116 23.19 -4.59 -6.29
CA ASN A 116 22.15 -5.26 -5.52
C ASN A 116 20.90 -5.64 -6.35
N PHE A 117 20.91 -5.45 -7.67
CA PHE A 117 19.72 -5.67 -8.47
C PHE A 117 19.36 -7.14 -8.54
N ASP A 118 20.31 -8.00 -8.91
CA ASP A 118 20.07 -9.45 -9.06
C ASP A 118 19.81 -10.14 -7.71
N SER A 119 20.42 -9.67 -6.61
CA SER A 119 20.33 -10.32 -5.30
C SER A 119 19.19 -9.78 -4.42
N LYS A 120 18.91 -8.47 -4.50
CA LYS A 120 17.94 -7.78 -3.61
C LYS A 120 16.84 -7.05 -4.35
N GLY A 121 16.84 -7.06 -5.69
CA GLY A 121 15.82 -6.47 -6.53
C GLY A 121 15.77 -4.94 -6.50
N PHE A 122 16.91 -4.26 -6.33
CA PHE A 122 16.95 -2.81 -6.41
C PHE A 122 18.24 -2.28 -7.01
N PHE A 123 18.14 -1.13 -7.66
CA PHE A 123 19.30 -0.33 -8.08
C PHE A 123 19.13 1.11 -7.61
N THR A 124 20.24 1.85 -7.57
CA THR A 124 20.28 3.25 -7.16
C THR A 124 20.86 4.08 -8.30
N VAL A 125 20.22 5.20 -8.58
CA VAL A 125 20.70 6.20 -9.55
C VAL A 125 21.17 7.41 -8.76
N THR A 126 22.44 7.77 -8.93
CA THR A 126 23.04 9.00 -8.40
C THR A 126 22.98 10.06 -9.50
N TYR A 127 22.46 11.22 -9.19
CA TYR A 127 22.27 12.31 -10.16
C TYR A 127 22.42 13.67 -9.49
N LYS A 128 22.68 14.71 -10.27
CA LYS A 128 22.66 16.10 -9.81
C LYS A 128 21.27 16.70 -10.01
N ASP A 129 20.76 17.32 -8.96
CA ASP A 129 19.51 18.08 -9.07
C ASP A 129 19.74 19.44 -9.74
N SER A 130 18.66 20.20 -9.96
CA SER A 130 18.74 21.55 -10.57
C SER A 130 19.56 22.55 -9.77
N GLY A 131 19.84 22.29 -8.49
CA GLY A 131 20.72 23.09 -7.63
C GLY A 131 22.18 22.63 -7.63
N GLY A 132 22.54 21.59 -8.40
CA GLY A 132 23.87 21.00 -8.47
C GLY A 132 24.22 20.08 -7.28
N SER A 133 23.24 19.81 -6.40
CA SER A 133 23.45 18.89 -5.28
C SER A 133 23.32 17.44 -5.74
N GLU A 134 24.22 16.59 -5.24
CA GLU A 134 24.18 15.15 -5.49
C GLU A 134 23.00 14.53 -4.74
N CYS A 135 22.17 13.78 -5.48
CA CYS A 135 20.99 13.10 -4.96
C CYS A 135 21.01 11.62 -5.36
N GLU A 136 20.50 10.78 -4.50
CA GLU A 136 20.32 9.35 -4.77
C GLU A 136 18.83 9.00 -4.87
N GLN A 137 18.45 8.26 -5.92
CA GLN A 137 17.12 7.71 -6.09
C GLN A 137 17.20 6.19 -6.17
N LYS A 138 16.54 5.51 -5.23
CA LYS A 138 16.45 4.05 -5.19
C LYS A 138 15.20 3.57 -5.92
N PHE A 139 15.39 2.59 -6.83
CA PHE A 139 14.35 1.90 -7.56
C PHE A 139 14.30 0.43 -7.13
N SER A 140 13.13 -0.10 -6.78
CA SER A 140 12.98 -1.46 -6.29
C SER A 140 11.84 -2.20 -6.99
N ASP A 141 12.11 -3.44 -7.41
CA ASP A 141 11.15 -4.39 -8.01
C ASP A 141 10.01 -4.78 -7.06
N ARG A 142 10.25 -4.66 -5.74
CA ARG A 142 9.17 -4.79 -4.74
C ARG A 142 8.13 -3.68 -4.83
N SER A 143 8.48 -2.55 -5.44
CA SER A 143 7.60 -1.37 -5.53
C SER A 143 7.06 -1.13 -6.92
N PHE A 144 7.79 -1.54 -7.95
CA PHE A 144 7.40 -1.31 -9.34
C PHE A 144 7.60 -2.59 -10.16
N ASP A 145 6.57 -2.96 -10.91
CA ASP A 145 6.64 -4.10 -11.84
C ASP A 145 7.43 -3.69 -13.09
N LYS A 146 8.07 -4.65 -13.79
CA LYS A 146 8.85 -4.43 -15.01
C LYS A 146 10.10 -3.52 -14.85
N LEU A 147 10.62 -3.41 -13.66
CA LEU A 147 11.81 -2.59 -13.38
C LEU A 147 13.07 -2.99 -14.17
N PRO A 148 13.33 -4.30 -14.50
CA PRO A 148 14.45 -4.67 -15.37
C PRO A 148 14.44 -3.95 -16.71
N SER A 149 13.28 -3.85 -17.38
CA SER A 149 13.17 -3.17 -18.67
C SER A 149 13.48 -1.67 -18.58
N VAL A 150 13.15 -1.04 -17.45
CA VAL A 150 13.51 0.36 -17.19
C VAL A 150 15.01 0.50 -17.01
N LEU A 151 15.64 -0.41 -16.24
CA LEU A 151 17.09 -0.40 -16.03
C LEU A 151 17.85 -0.57 -17.37
N ASP A 152 17.43 -1.53 -18.19
CA ASP A 152 18.05 -1.77 -19.51
C ASP A 152 17.95 -0.54 -20.41
N HIS A 153 16.79 0.14 -20.39
CA HIS A 153 16.58 1.36 -21.17
C HIS A 153 17.50 2.50 -20.70
N ILE A 154 17.60 2.70 -19.38
CA ILE A 154 18.47 3.73 -18.80
C ILE A 154 19.93 3.46 -19.18
N VAL A 155 20.40 2.22 -19.00
CA VAL A 155 21.78 1.84 -19.34
C VAL A 155 22.07 2.08 -20.81
N ALA A 156 21.13 1.73 -21.71
CA ALA A 156 21.29 1.96 -23.15
C ALA A 156 21.31 3.44 -23.55
N LYS A 157 20.74 4.35 -22.75
CA LYS A 157 20.75 5.80 -23.01
C LYS A 157 22.00 6.51 -22.51
N ILE A 158 22.68 5.93 -21.49
CA ILE A 158 23.84 6.56 -20.83
C ILE A 158 25.15 5.95 -21.34
N SER A 159 25.09 4.77 -22.01
CA SER A 159 26.29 4.13 -22.65
C SER A 159 26.56 4.75 -24.00
#